data_a59ca29bbc07d884205ba7f421db00d5
#
_entry.id   a59ca29bbc07d884205ba7f421db00d5
#
_cell.length_a   1.000
_cell.length_b   1.000
_cell.length_c   1.000
_cell.angle_alpha   90.00
_cell.angle_beta   90.00
_cell.angle_gamma   90.00
#
_symmetry.space_group_name_H-M   'P 1'
#
loop_
_entity.id
_entity.type
_entity.pdbx_description
1 polymer ?
#
loop_
_entity_poly.entity_id
_entity_poly.type
_entity_poly.pdbx_seq_one_letter_code
_entity_poly.pdbx_strand_id
1 'polypeptide(L)'
;MATARESLIAYVRRTSGANVQKCYQCGKCSAGCPMGSEMTLRPHDIMRLTIANDRRTLFNDDSLWLCLTCETCSARCPCDVDPARVIDALRELAAVEGAEHAPRTIRAFHESFLEQIRTTGRLSEVGLIMQYKLRSGALLQDVAVAPAMLRRGKLPLRAQRIAGVDEVKRIMAACERERAGSARRRTAPGTEGAS
;
A
#
# COMPACT_ATOMS: atom_id res chain seq x y z
N MET A 1 30.33 10.24 2.72
CA MET A 1 29.50 10.83 1.65
C MET A 1 28.26 10.00 1.54
N ALA A 2 27.08 10.57 1.72
CA ALA A 2 25.82 9.80 1.63
C ALA A 2 25.61 9.39 0.17
N THR A 3 25.45 8.09 -0.09
CA THR A 3 25.05 7.58 -1.41
C THR A 3 23.77 8.30 -1.85
N ALA A 4 23.80 8.93 -3.03
CA ALA A 4 22.67 9.67 -3.56
C ALA A 4 21.46 8.73 -3.68
N ARG A 5 20.44 8.92 -2.85
CA ARG A 5 19.18 8.16 -2.96
C ARG A 5 18.55 8.45 -4.32
N GLU A 6 18.10 7.42 -5.00
CA GLU A 6 17.32 7.55 -6.24
C GLU A 6 16.19 8.58 -6.06
N SER A 7 15.97 9.49 -7.02
CA SER A 7 14.89 10.48 -6.91
C SER A 7 13.51 9.79 -6.96
N LEU A 8 12.49 10.41 -6.34
CA LEU A 8 11.11 9.88 -6.38
C LEU A 8 10.59 9.75 -7.81
N ILE A 9 10.93 10.72 -8.69
CA ILE A 9 10.56 10.68 -10.10
C ILE A 9 11.15 9.44 -10.79
N ALA A 10 12.45 9.19 -10.58
CA ALA A 10 13.12 8.03 -11.20
C ALA A 10 12.55 6.72 -10.66
N TYR A 11 12.32 6.63 -9.35
CA TYR A 11 11.72 5.45 -8.73
C TYR A 11 10.33 5.16 -9.28
N VAL A 12 9.44 6.16 -9.28
CA VAL A 12 8.06 6.03 -9.77
C VAL A 12 8.07 5.59 -11.24
N ARG A 13 8.86 6.26 -12.07
CA ARG A 13 8.94 5.93 -13.49
C ARG A 13 9.41 4.48 -13.73
N ARG A 14 10.40 4.03 -12.99
CA ARG A 14 10.93 2.66 -13.09
C ARG A 14 9.94 1.61 -12.59
N THR A 15 9.24 1.88 -11.50
CA THR A 15 8.37 0.90 -10.82
C THR A 15 6.99 0.83 -11.46
N SER A 16 6.38 1.97 -11.78
CA SER A 16 5.01 2.06 -12.28
C SER A 16 4.89 2.38 -13.76
N GLY A 17 5.96 2.83 -14.40
CA GLY A 17 5.93 3.37 -15.77
C GLY A 17 5.32 4.78 -15.87
N ALA A 18 4.75 5.31 -14.78
CA ALA A 18 4.10 6.62 -14.75
C ALA A 18 5.10 7.76 -14.92
N ASN A 19 4.74 8.77 -15.71
CA ASN A 19 5.55 9.98 -15.87
C ASN A 19 4.92 11.14 -15.13
N VAL A 20 5.28 11.30 -13.85
CA VAL A 20 4.73 12.35 -12.99
C VAL A 20 5.11 13.77 -13.46
N GLN A 21 6.18 13.93 -14.25
CA GLN A 21 6.62 15.24 -14.78
C GLN A 21 5.63 15.84 -15.79
N LYS A 22 4.73 15.05 -16.37
CA LYS A 22 3.65 15.57 -17.22
C LYS A 22 2.56 16.32 -16.45
N CYS A 23 2.57 16.26 -15.11
CA CYS A 23 1.53 16.88 -14.29
C CYS A 23 1.66 18.41 -14.27
N TYR A 24 0.65 19.10 -14.79
CA TYR A 24 0.56 20.58 -14.74
C TYR A 24 -0.34 21.08 -13.60
N GLN A 25 -0.64 20.22 -12.59
CA GLN A 25 -1.33 20.60 -11.35
C GLN A 25 -2.78 21.13 -11.55
N CYS A 26 -3.53 20.57 -12.51
CA CYS A 26 -4.90 21.00 -12.80
C CYS A 26 -5.92 20.66 -11.69
N GLY A 27 -5.59 19.81 -10.72
CA GLY A 27 -6.44 19.46 -9.59
C GLY A 27 -7.60 18.49 -9.87
N LYS A 28 -7.83 18.06 -11.12
CA LYS A 28 -8.96 17.16 -11.49
C LYS A 28 -8.92 15.83 -10.73
N CYS A 29 -7.73 15.29 -10.45
CA CYS A 29 -7.57 14.07 -9.68
C CYS A 29 -8.07 14.22 -8.24
N SER A 30 -7.84 15.38 -7.62
CA SER A 30 -8.30 15.65 -6.26
C SER A 30 -9.77 16.00 -6.18
N ALA A 31 -10.29 16.75 -7.16
CA ALA A 31 -11.71 17.10 -7.22
C ALA A 31 -12.65 15.89 -7.34
N GLY A 32 -12.14 14.75 -7.84
CA GLY A 32 -12.93 13.52 -7.98
C GLY A 32 -12.54 12.42 -6.99
N CYS A 33 -11.64 12.67 -6.07
CA CYS A 33 -11.19 11.66 -5.11
C CYS A 33 -12.25 11.41 -4.04
N PRO A 34 -12.76 10.17 -3.88
CA PRO A 34 -13.74 9.85 -2.84
C PRO A 34 -13.19 10.02 -1.41
N MET A 35 -11.86 9.95 -1.26
CA MET A 35 -11.17 10.15 0.02
C MET A 35 -10.60 11.56 0.18
N GLY A 36 -10.89 12.48 -0.76
CA GLY A 36 -10.29 13.81 -0.77
C GLY A 36 -10.57 14.68 0.45
N SER A 37 -11.66 14.42 1.18
CA SER A 37 -11.98 15.09 2.45
C SER A 37 -11.15 14.57 3.62
N GLU A 38 -10.74 13.32 3.58
CA GLU A 38 -10.00 12.64 4.66
C GLU A 38 -8.47 12.76 4.48
N MET A 39 -8.03 13.11 3.27
CA MET A 39 -6.60 13.21 2.94
C MET A 39 -6.09 14.63 3.22
N THR A 40 -5.03 14.75 4.02
CA THR A 40 -4.25 15.98 4.19
C THR A 40 -3.52 16.34 2.91
N LEU A 41 -2.85 15.35 2.30
CA LEU A 41 -2.22 15.45 0.99
C LEU A 41 -3.12 14.84 -0.07
N ARG A 42 -3.83 15.67 -0.81
CA ARG A 42 -4.70 15.22 -1.91
C ARG A 42 -3.88 14.70 -3.09
N PRO A 43 -4.47 13.93 -4.02
CA PRO A 43 -3.71 13.36 -5.14
C PRO A 43 -2.83 14.36 -5.91
N HIS A 44 -3.28 15.60 -6.16
CA HIS A 44 -2.44 16.59 -6.84
C HIS A 44 -1.28 17.08 -5.99
N ASP A 45 -1.44 17.14 -4.65
CA ASP A 45 -0.34 17.48 -3.72
C ASP A 45 0.71 16.39 -3.72
N ILE A 46 0.29 15.11 -3.71
CA ILE A 46 1.19 13.96 -3.83
C ILE A 46 2.01 14.05 -5.11
N MET A 47 1.37 14.37 -6.26
CA MET A 47 2.11 14.57 -7.52
C MET A 47 3.14 15.69 -7.40
N ARG A 48 2.75 16.83 -6.83
CA ARG A 48 3.64 17.99 -6.64
C ARG A 48 4.84 17.63 -5.76
N LEU A 49 4.61 17.00 -4.63
CA LEU A 49 5.66 16.59 -3.69
C LEU A 49 6.58 15.52 -4.30
N THR A 50 6.05 14.62 -5.13
CA THR A 50 6.84 13.65 -5.88
C THR A 50 7.79 14.34 -6.86
N ILE A 51 7.30 15.36 -7.59
CA ILE A 51 8.13 16.18 -8.49
C ILE A 51 9.19 16.96 -7.71
N ALA A 52 8.82 17.53 -6.56
CA ALA A 52 9.74 18.23 -5.67
C ALA A 52 10.73 17.32 -4.94
N ASN A 53 10.59 15.99 -5.06
CA ASN A 53 11.37 14.98 -4.34
C ASN A 53 11.32 15.13 -2.82
N ASP A 54 10.18 15.62 -2.29
CA ASP A 54 9.97 15.84 -0.86
C ASP A 54 9.47 14.55 -0.17
N ARG A 55 10.40 13.63 0.07
CA ARG A 55 10.15 12.36 0.77
C ARG A 55 9.63 12.56 2.19
N ARG A 56 10.18 13.59 2.86
CA ARG A 56 9.86 13.81 4.27
C ARG A 56 8.37 14.10 4.46
N THR A 57 7.86 15.05 3.69
CA THR A 57 6.43 15.40 3.76
C THR A 57 5.55 14.23 3.31
N LEU A 58 5.89 13.56 2.20
CA LEU A 58 5.11 12.45 1.67
C LEU A 58 5.02 11.25 2.62
N PHE A 59 6.13 10.86 3.26
CA PHE A 59 6.18 9.64 4.05
C PHE A 59 5.85 9.85 5.53
N ASN A 60 5.70 11.11 5.96
CA ASN A 60 5.23 11.45 7.29
C ASN A 60 3.72 11.72 7.34
N ASP A 61 3.00 11.49 6.24
CA ASP A 61 1.57 11.71 6.15
C ASP A 61 0.83 10.42 5.79
N ASP A 62 -0.35 10.25 6.36
CA ASP A 62 -1.18 9.06 6.19
C ASP A 62 -1.88 8.98 4.82
N SER A 63 -1.91 10.07 4.07
CA SER A 63 -2.72 10.21 2.85
C SER A 63 -2.39 9.16 1.79
N LEU A 64 -1.13 8.73 1.70
CA LEU A 64 -0.76 7.62 0.82
C LEU A 64 -1.55 6.35 1.15
N TRP A 65 -1.81 6.10 2.44
CA TRP A 65 -2.46 4.89 2.93
C TRP A 65 -3.99 4.97 2.88
N LEU A 66 -4.56 6.17 2.82
CA LEU A 66 -6.00 6.41 2.69
C LEU A 66 -6.49 6.22 1.25
N CYS A 67 -5.61 6.12 0.25
CA CYS A 67 -6.00 5.91 -1.13
C CYS A 67 -6.65 4.53 -1.32
N LEU A 68 -7.85 4.50 -1.89
CA LEU A 68 -8.64 3.28 -2.15
C LEU A 68 -8.25 2.56 -3.45
N THR A 69 -7.28 3.06 -4.19
CA THR A 69 -6.87 2.51 -5.50
C THR A 69 -8.05 2.40 -6.49
N CYS A 70 -9.02 3.32 -6.40
CA CYS A 70 -10.24 3.29 -7.20
C CYS A 70 -10.06 3.82 -8.64
N GLU A 71 -8.86 4.26 -8.99
CA GLU A 71 -8.42 4.76 -10.31
C GLU A 71 -9.19 5.97 -10.86
N THR A 72 -10.13 6.54 -10.13
CA THR A 72 -10.88 7.74 -10.56
C THR A 72 -9.96 8.89 -10.94
N CYS A 73 -8.85 9.07 -10.22
CA CYS A 73 -7.86 10.11 -10.50
C CYS A 73 -7.13 9.86 -11.82
N SER A 74 -6.80 8.61 -12.14
CA SER A 74 -6.16 8.22 -13.39
C SER A 74 -7.08 8.41 -14.59
N ALA A 75 -8.33 7.97 -14.48
CA ALA A 75 -9.35 8.15 -15.53
C ALA A 75 -9.65 9.64 -15.85
N ARG A 76 -9.45 10.54 -14.88
CA ARG A 76 -9.69 11.98 -15.03
C ARG A 76 -8.45 12.80 -15.44
N CYS A 77 -7.29 12.16 -15.51
CA CYS A 77 -6.04 12.86 -15.78
C CYS A 77 -5.89 13.24 -17.25
N PRO A 78 -5.87 14.54 -17.61
CA PRO A 78 -5.78 14.95 -19.02
C PRO A 78 -4.38 14.75 -19.63
N CYS A 79 -3.37 14.43 -18.77
CA CYS A 79 -1.98 14.23 -19.19
C CYS A 79 -1.51 12.77 -19.05
N ASP A 80 -2.42 11.85 -18.78
CA ASP A 80 -2.10 10.42 -18.59
C ASP A 80 -0.93 10.19 -17.63
N VAL A 81 -0.96 10.89 -16.48
CA VAL A 81 0.06 10.74 -15.43
C VAL A 81 -0.13 9.45 -14.65
N ASP A 82 -1.37 8.95 -14.59
CA ASP A 82 -1.78 7.81 -13.78
C ASP A 82 -1.47 7.97 -12.27
N PRO A 83 -2.16 8.92 -11.58
CA PRO A 83 -1.87 9.18 -10.17
C PRO A 83 -2.06 7.99 -9.24
N ALA A 84 -2.96 7.05 -9.56
CA ALA A 84 -3.17 5.86 -8.76
C ALA A 84 -1.90 4.99 -8.72
N ARG A 85 -1.28 4.73 -9.87
CA ARG A 85 0.00 3.99 -9.94
C ARG A 85 1.17 4.72 -9.31
N VAL A 86 1.18 6.05 -9.39
CA VAL A 86 2.18 6.86 -8.67
C VAL A 86 2.06 6.64 -7.17
N ILE A 87 0.84 6.69 -6.62
CA ILE A 87 0.59 6.47 -5.19
C ILE A 87 0.99 5.05 -4.78
N ASP A 88 0.69 4.03 -5.58
CA ASP A 88 1.08 2.65 -5.29
C ASP A 88 2.60 2.46 -5.27
N ALA A 89 3.31 3.05 -6.24
CA ALA A 89 4.77 3.03 -6.24
C ALA A 89 5.37 3.72 -5.00
N LEU A 90 4.77 4.84 -4.56
CA LEU A 90 5.20 5.54 -3.35
C LEU A 90 4.91 4.72 -2.08
N ARG A 91 3.79 4.00 -2.01
CA ARG A 91 3.49 3.06 -0.92
C ARG A 91 4.51 1.93 -0.84
N GLU A 92 4.84 1.35 -1.99
CA GLU A 92 5.88 0.31 -2.06
C GLU A 92 7.21 0.84 -1.54
N LEU A 93 7.61 2.05 -1.97
CA LEU A 93 8.84 2.68 -1.50
C LEU A 93 8.80 2.95 0.00
N ALA A 94 7.69 3.50 0.52
CA ALA A 94 7.50 3.74 1.94
C ALA A 94 7.62 2.46 2.77
N ALA A 95 7.03 1.36 2.31
CA ALA A 95 7.12 0.06 2.97
C ALA A 95 8.55 -0.51 2.98
N VAL A 96 9.34 -0.26 1.93
CA VAL A 96 10.74 -0.72 1.83
C VAL A 96 11.68 0.16 2.66
N GLU A 97 11.43 1.47 2.71
CA GLU A 97 12.25 2.41 3.48
C GLU A 97 11.93 2.40 4.99
N GLY A 98 10.96 1.59 5.42
CA GLY A 98 10.55 1.52 6.82
C GLY A 98 9.87 2.82 7.28
N ALA A 99 9.24 3.56 6.37
CA ALA A 99 8.45 4.73 6.71
C ALA A 99 7.25 4.30 7.56
N GLU A 100 7.37 4.45 8.89
CA GLU A 100 6.46 3.87 9.88
C GLU A 100 5.11 4.60 10.02
N HIS A 101 4.84 5.57 9.15
CA HIS A 101 3.64 6.41 9.25
C HIS A 101 2.36 5.78 8.65
N ALA A 102 2.40 4.52 8.22
CA ALA A 102 1.17 3.81 7.92
C ALA A 102 0.33 3.70 9.21
N PRO A 103 -0.93 4.16 9.23
CA PRO A 103 -1.80 4.03 10.39
C PRO A 103 -1.80 2.58 10.88
N ARG A 104 -1.59 2.39 12.19
CA ARG A 104 -1.49 1.05 12.80
C ARG A 104 -2.66 0.14 12.40
N THR A 105 -3.85 0.71 12.29
CA THR A 105 -5.07 0.01 11.89
C THR A 105 -5.01 -0.48 10.45
N ILE A 106 -4.54 0.35 9.51
CA ILE A 106 -4.40 -0.03 8.09
C ILE A 106 -3.34 -1.13 7.94
N ARG A 107 -2.19 -0.98 8.60
CA ARG A 107 -1.14 -2.00 8.59
C ARG A 107 -1.63 -3.32 9.18
N ALA A 108 -2.30 -3.28 10.34
CA ALA A 108 -2.89 -4.46 10.97
C ALA A 108 -3.91 -5.17 10.06
N PHE A 109 -4.70 -4.40 9.30
CA PHE A 109 -5.65 -4.95 8.33
C PHE A 109 -4.93 -5.67 7.18
N HIS A 110 -3.95 -5.01 6.54
CA HIS A 110 -3.22 -5.60 5.42
C HIS A 110 -2.45 -6.86 5.84
N GLU A 111 -1.78 -6.83 6.99
CA GLU A 111 -1.06 -8.00 7.52
C GLU A 111 -2.01 -9.15 7.84
N SER A 112 -3.18 -8.86 8.42
CA SER A 112 -4.18 -9.87 8.72
C SER A 112 -4.78 -10.47 7.44
N PHE A 113 -5.02 -9.63 6.43
CA PHE A 113 -5.52 -10.08 5.13
C PHE A 113 -4.52 -11.03 4.44
N LEU A 114 -3.27 -10.62 4.34
CA LEU A 114 -2.22 -11.45 3.73
C LEU A 114 -2.00 -12.76 4.49
N GLU A 115 -2.08 -12.74 5.83
CA GLU A 115 -1.98 -13.94 6.64
C GLU A 115 -3.12 -14.93 6.38
N GLN A 116 -4.35 -14.44 6.16
CA GLN A 116 -5.47 -15.30 5.75
C GLN A 116 -5.21 -15.96 4.39
N ILE A 117 -4.74 -15.20 3.41
CA ILE A 117 -4.38 -15.74 2.10
C ILE A 117 -3.26 -16.76 2.23
N ARG A 118 -2.26 -16.52 3.06
CA ARG A 118 -1.14 -17.44 3.27
C ARG A 118 -1.58 -18.76 3.91
N THR A 119 -2.49 -18.72 4.85
CA THR A 119 -2.88 -19.90 5.65
C THR A 119 -3.98 -20.75 5.01
N THR A 120 -4.91 -20.11 4.29
CA THR A 120 -6.08 -20.76 3.72
C THR A 120 -6.15 -20.71 2.19
N GLY A 121 -5.34 -19.85 1.57
CA GLY A 121 -5.35 -19.59 0.13
C GLY A 121 -6.51 -18.69 -0.31
N ARG A 122 -7.41 -18.32 0.60
CA ARG A 122 -8.54 -17.41 0.38
C ARG A 122 -8.85 -16.62 1.63
N LEU A 123 -9.59 -15.54 1.48
CA LEU A 123 -10.06 -14.76 2.62
C LEU A 123 -11.08 -15.57 3.45
N SER A 124 -10.89 -15.57 4.77
CA SER A 124 -11.88 -15.95 5.77
C SER A 124 -12.29 -14.69 6.53
N GLU A 125 -13.53 -14.25 6.38
CA GLU A 125 -14.01 -12.99 6.97
C GLU A 125 -13.89 -13.01 8.50
N VAL A 126 -14.30 -14.11 9.12
CA VAL A 126 -14.20 -14.29 10.59
C VAL A 126 -12.73 -14.31 11.03
N GLY A 127 -11.88 -15.03 10.30
CA GLY A 127 -10.45 -15.09 10.57
C GLY A 127 -9.78 -13.72 10.43
N LEU A 128 -10.14 -12.95 9.39
CA LEU A 128 -9.66 -11.60 9.20
C LEU A 128 -10.07 -10.68 10.36
N ILE A 129 -11.35 -10.68 10.72
CA ILE A 129 -11.87 -9.83 11.80
C ILE A 129 -11.17 -10.16 13.12
N MET A 130 -11.01 -11.43 13.46
CA MET A 130 -10.33 -11.85 14.69
C MET A 130 -8.88 -11.39 14.73
N GLN A 131 -8.11 -11.64 13.65
CA GLN A 131 -6.71 -11.22 13.59
C GLN A 131 -6.54 -9.70 13.58
N TYR A 132 -7.39 -9.00 12.82
CA TYR A 132 -7.39 -7.55 12.79
C TYR A 132 -7.64 -6.95 14.18
N LYS A 133 -8.67 -7.43 14.89
CA LYS A 133 -8.99 -6.96 16.24
C LYS A 133 -7.85 -7.20 17.23
N LEU A 134 -7.22 -8.35 17.18
CA LEU A 134 -6.08 -8.68 18.03
C LEU A 134 -4.87 -7.76 17.73
N ARG A 135 -4.58 -7.50 16.46
CA ARG A 135 -3.43 -6.68 16.05
C ARG A 135 -3.66 -5.18 16.24
N SER A 136 -4.88 -4.71 15.94
CA SER A 136 -5.25 -3.28 16.07
C SER A 136 -5.53 -2.87 17.51
N GLY A 137 -5.88 -3.83 18.39
CA GLY A 137 -6.34 -3.57 19.74
C GLY A 137 -7.80 -3.13 19.84
N ALA A 138 -8.52 -3.04 18.71
CA ALA A 138 -9.91 -2.57 18.63
C ALA A 138 -10.93 -3.70 18.92
N LEU A 139 -10.79 -4.40 20.06
CA LEU A 139 -11.55 -5.61 20.37
C LEU A 139 -13.07 -5.41 20.40
N LEU A 140 -13.53 -4.25 20.84
CA LEU A 140 -14.97 -3.95 21.01
C LEU A 140 -15.60 -3.22 19.82
N GLN A 141 -14.80 -2.83 18.82
CA GLN A 141 -15.31 -2.17 17.63
C GLN A 141 -16.28 -3.11 16.87
N ASP A 142 -17.45 -2.59 16.50
CA ASP A 142 -18.47 -3.28 15.68
C ASP A 142 -18.98 -4.62 16.24
N VAL A 143 -18.75 -4.95 17.51
CA VAL A 143 -19.25 -6.18 18.14
C VAL A 143 -20.78 -6.24 18.14
N ALA A 144 -21.46 -5.10 18.27
CA ALA A 144 -22.90 -5.02 18.27
C ALA A 144 -23.57 -5.51 16.97
N VAL A 145 -22.84 -5.46 15.85
CA VAL A 145 -23.33 -5.88 14.52
C VAL A 145 -23.20 -7.41 14.33
N ALA A 146 -22.26 -8.05 15.03
CA ALA A 146 -21.93 -9.46 14.86
C ALA A 146 -23.11 -10.43 15.07
N PRO A 147 -23.99 -10.27 16.11
CA PRO A 147 -25.13 -11.16 16.30
C PRO A 147 -26.14 -11.09 15.15
N ALA A 148 -26.37 -9.89 14.60
CA ALA A 148 -27.28 -9.71 13.47
C ALA A 148 -26.74 -10.35 12.19
N MET A 149 -25.45 -10.26 11.94
CA MET A 149 -24.77 -10.91 10.80
C MET A 149 -24.77 -12.42 10.94
N LEU A 150 -24.50 -12.92 12.14
CA LEU A 150 -24.50 -14.38 12.41
C LEU A 150 -25.90 -14.97 12.19
N ARG A 151 -26.95 -14.32 12.72
CA ARG A 151 -28.34 -14.77 12.53
C ARG A 151 -28.78 -14.80 11.06
N ARG A 152 -28.22 -13.90 10.24
CA ARG A 152 -28.48 -13.83 8.80
C ARG A 152 -27.60 -14.79 7.97
N GLY A 153 -26.79 -15.63 8.62
CA GLY A 153 -25.88 -16.56 7.94
C GLY A 153 -24.78 -15.88 7.10
N LYS A 154 -24.46 -14.59 7.38
CA LYS A 154 -23.48 -13.81 6.63
C LYS A 154 -22.04 -14.04 7.11
N LEU A 155 -21.85 -14.70 8.24
CA LEU A 155 -20.54 -15.01 8.81
C LEU A 155 -20.30 -16.53 8.76
N PRO A 156 -19.57 -17.04 7.77
CA PRO A 156 -19.16 -18.44 7.74
C PRO A 156 -18.12 -18.68 8.84
N LEU A 157 -18.51 -19.45 9.87
CA LEU A 157 -17.63 -19.77 11.01
C LEU A 157 -16.48 -20.69 10.64
N ARG A 158 -16.60 -21.42 9.53
CA ARG A 158 -15.59 -22.38 9.08
C ARG A 158 -14.74 -21.80 7.97
N ALA A 159 -13.45 -21.61 8.25
CA ALA A 159 -12.49 -21.25 7.23
C ALA A 159 -12.37 -22.37 6.18
N GLN A 160 -12.62 -22.04 4.93
CA GLN A 160 -12.41 -22.97 3.82
C GLN A 160 -10.99 -22.80 3.29
N ARG A 161 -10.29 -23.91 3.08
CA ARG A 161 -8.97 -23.94 2.44
C ARG A 161 -9.12 -24.32 0.97
N ILE A 162 -8.34 -23.67 0.10
CA ILE A 162 -8.24 -24.10 -1.30
C ILE A 162 -7.26 -25.29 -1.44
N ALA A 163 -7.40 -26.09 -2.50
CA ALA A 163 -6.52 -27.22 -2.73
C ALA A 163 -5.04 -26.82 -2.94
N GLY A 164 -4.78 -25.63 -3.51
CA GLY A 164 -3.44 -25.11 -3.85
C GLY A 164 -2.77 -24.25 -2.75
N VAL A 165 -3.13 -24.35 -1.48
CA VAL A 165 -2.58 -23.51 -0.40
C VAL A 165 -1.05 -23.57 -0.32
N ASP A 166 -0.45 -24.73 -0.53
CA ASP A 166 0.99 -24.89 -0.42
C ASP A 166 1.72 -24.22 -1.58
N GLU A 167 1.09 -24.09 -2.73
CA GLU A 167 1.61 -23.29 -3.84
C GLU A 167 1.57 -21.80 -3.52
N VAL A 168 0.45 -21.30 -2.97
CA VAL A 168 0.34 -19.92 -2.49
C VAL A 168 1.42 -19.59 -1.48
N LYS A 169 1.67 -20.47 -0.50
CA LYS A 169 2.76 -20.29 0.47
C LYS A 169 4.13 -20.20 -0.19
N ARG A 170 4.40 -21.04 -1.18
CA ARG A 170 5.68 -21.01 -1.93
C ARG A 170 5.86 -19.71 -2.69
N ILE A 171 4.81 -19.23 -3.35
CA ILE A 171 4.81 -17.94 -4.08
C ILE A 171 5.09 -16.80 -3.10
N MET A 172 4.34 -16.71 -2.00
CA MET A 172 4.54 -15.66 -1.01
C MET A 172 5.95 -15.68 -0.41
N ALA A 173 6.47 -16.85 -0.06
CA ALA A 173 7.83 -16.99 0.44
C ALA A 173 8.90 -16.59 -0.59
N ALA A 174 8.66 -16.82 -1.88
CA ALA A 174 9.54 -16.37 -2.94
C ALA A 174 9.53 -14.83 -3.04
N CYS A 175 8.36 -14.20 -3.02
CA CYS A 175 8.24 -12.73 -3.02
C CYS A 175 8.92 -12.10 -1.79
N GLU A 176 8.77 -12.68 -0.60
CA GLU A 176 9.42 -12.19 0.62
C GLU A 176 10.95 -12.26 0.50
N ARG A 177 11.50 -13.34 -0.03
CA ARG A 177 12.96 -13.47 -0.28
C ARG A 177 13.46 -12.43 -1.28
N GLU A 178 12.72 -12.20 -2.35
CA GLU A 178 13.08 -11.20 -3.37
C GLU A 178 13.06 -9.78 -2.82
N ARG A 179 12.03 -9.43 -2.03
CA ARG A 179 11.95 -8.15 -1.31
C ARG A 179 13.13 -7.96 -0.37
N ALA A 180 13.47 -8.96 0.44
CA ALA A 180 14.60 -8.90 1.35
C ALA A 180 15.94 -8.77 0.60
N GLY A 181 16.11 -9.46 -0.52
CA GLY A 181 17.28 -9.34 -1.39
C GLY A 181 17.40 -7.96 -2.04
N SER A 182 16.28 -7.39 -2.47
CA SER A 182 16.23 -6.03 -3.04
C SER A 182 16.55 -4.96 -2.00
N ALA A 183 16.04 -5.09 -0.78
CA ALA A 183 16.34 -4.20 0.33
C ALA A 183 17.83 -4.22 0.67
N ARG A 184 18.45 -5.40 0.76
CA ARG A 184 19.90 -5.55 1.01
C ARG A 184 20.75 -4.92 -0.09
N ARG A 185 20.37 -5.06 -1.36
CA ARG A 185 21.10 -4.43 -2.48
C ARG A 185 21.05 -2.90 -2.45
N ARG A 186 19.98 -2.31 -1.94
CA ARG A 186 19.83 -0.86 -1.79
C ARG A 186 20.65 -0.29 -0.62
N THR A 187 20.92 -1.10 0.42
CA THR A 187 21.69 -0.69 1.60
C THR A 187 23.17 -1.04 1.51
N ALA A 188 23.58 -1.87 0.55
CA ALA A 188 24.99 -2.21 0.34
C ALA A 188 25.74 -0.97 -0.18
N PRO A 189 26.89 -0.57 0.45
CA PRO A 189 27.75 0.47 -0.08
C PRO A 189 28.25 0.01 -1.44
N GLY A 190 28.09 0.87 -2.46
CA GLY A 190 28.55 0.59 -3.81
C GLY A 190 30.05 0.27 -3.78
N THR A 191 30.40 -0.94 -4.13
CA THR A 191 31.76 -1.30 -4.54
C THR A 191 31.97 -0.67 -5.92
N GLU A 192 32.41 0.58 -5.97
CA GLU A 192 32.96 1.14 -7.19
C GLU A 192 34.24 0.34 -7.50
N GLY A 193 34.16 -0.43 -8.59
CA GLY A 193 35.31 -1.12 -9.17
C GLY A 193 36.38 -0.10 -9.53
N ALA A 194 37.52 -0.24 -8.91
CA ALA A 194 38.76 0.32 -9.39
C ALA A 194 39.09 -0.37 -10.72
N SER A 195 39.19 0.40 -11.78
CA SER A 195 40.00 0.15 -12.97
C SER A 195 40.18 1.48 -13.70
#